data_90bc2529b6cee5b329156a173c361c7d
#
_entry.id   90bc2529b6cee5b329156a173c361c7d
#
_cell.length_a   1.000
_cell.length_b   1.000
_cell.length_c   1.000
_cell.angle_alpha   90.00
_cell.angle_beta   90.00
_cell.angle_gamma   90.00
#
_symmetry.space_group_name_H-M   'P 1'
#
loop_
_entity.id
_entity.type
_entity.pdbx_description
1 polymer ?
#
loop_
_entity_poly.entity_id
_entity_poly.type
_entity_poly.pdbx_seq_one_letter_code
_entity_poly.pdbx_strand_id
1 'polypeptide(L)'
;VSGRPRPLKSTFLKVLAGQIPPDGGVLARKPNLQVSVLAQNPDMDLSRTVLEQVFASMPPQFRELNEYEARAMLTRLGLADTTRLIGTLSGGERRRVALCAALIHPADVLILDEPTNHLDTEMVQWLEDWLKKFKGGLVMVTHDRYFLERVVNHITELSRGKLYHYEANYSRYLELREQRAQMLEASERKRQSILRVEREWILRGCQARSTKSKERIDRYETLLAQKAPETDKAVQLSAASSRLGRQIITLEHVSKRYDGRTIFEDFSYGLLRTDRIGIVGRNGAGKSTLLRVFAGELQPDSGTVQLGQTLKIGHFSQEGRELDLNQRVYDFIHDIAAEVKTDDGTFSAKTMLERFLFTPDLQQTTIGRLSGGERRRLYLLSVLMAAPNVLLLDEPTNDLDVTTLSILEDYLQTFPGPILAVSHDRFF
;
A
#
# COMPACT_ATOMS: atom_id res chain seq x y z
N VAL A 1 -23.23 0.31 18.72
CA VAL A 1 -22.27 -0.66 18.15
C VAL A 1 -21.33 0.15 17.27
N SER A 2 -20.17 0.55 17.82
CA SER A 2 -19.15 1.33 17.13
C SER A 2 -18.33 0.42 16.22
N GLY A 3 -18.75 0.26 14.94
CA GLY A 3 -17.99 -0.45 13.94
C GLY A 3 -16.82 0.39 13.48
N ARG A 4 -15.58 -0.07 13.71
CA ARG A 4 -14.39 0.44 13.02
C ARG A 4 -14.63 0.32 11.51
N PRO A 5 -14.31 1.34 10.70
CA PRO A 5 -14.36 1.20 9.25
C PRO A 5 -13.40 0.06 8.85
N ARG A 6 -13.97 -1.06 8.44
CA ARG A 6 -13.18 -2.17 7.89
C ARG A 6 -12.70 -1.75 6.50
N PRO A 7 -11.46 -2.10 6.10
CA PRO A 7 -11.00 -1.81 4.75
C PRO A 7 -11.97 -2.46 3.74
N LEU A 8 -12.54 -1.65 2.86
CA LEU A 8 -13.59 -2.05 1.91
C LEU A 8 -13.20 -3.28 1.08
N LYS A 9 -11.93 -3.38 0.70
CA LYS A 9 -11.38 -4.49 -0.10
C LYS A 9 -11.47 -5.82 0.64
N SER A 10 -10.94 -5.90 1.88
CA SER A 10 -10.98 -7.13 2.69
C SER A 10 -12.40 -7.51 3.09
N THR A 11 -13.30 -6.53 3.28
CA THR A 11 -14.74 -6.82 3.52
C THR A 11 -15.37 -7.44 2.28
N PHE A 12 -15.07 -6.92 1.09
CA PHE A 12 -15.54 -7.48 -0.17
C PHE A 12 -15.06 -8.92 -0.37
N LEU A 13 -13.79 -9.21 -0.10
CA LEU A 13 -13.27 -10.58 -0.15
C LEU A 13 -13.99 -11.53 0.84
N LYS A 14 -14.30 -11.06 2.05
CA LYS A 14 -15.05 -11.84 3.06
C LYS A 14 -16.48 -12.15 2.62
N VAL A 15 -17.14 -11.20 1.93
CA VAL A 15 -18.46 -11.44 1.33
C VAL A 15 -18.35 -12.48 0.22
N LEU A 16 -17.39 -12.37 -0.68
CA LEU A 16 -17.13 -13.34 -1.73
C LEU A 16 -16.80 -14.73 -1.16
N ALA A 17 -16.02 -14.78 -0.09
CA ALA A 17 -15.71 -16.01 0.63
C ALA A 17 -16.93 -16.59 1.39
N GLY A 18 -18.02 -15.81 1.55
CA GLY A 18 -19.21 -16.18 2.31
C GLY A 18 -19.02 -16.22 3.82
N GLN A 19 -17.98 -15.56 4.30
CA GLN A 19 -17.73 -15.37 5.73
C GLN A 19 -18.65 -14.30 6.34
N ILE A 20 -19.15 -13.39 5.50
CA ILE A 20 -20.06 -12.31 5.89
C ILE A 20 -21.20 -12.27 4.86
N PRO A 21 -22.47 -12.22 5.29
CA PRO A 21 -23.59 -12.03 4.36
C PRO A 21 -23.55 -10.60 3.78
N PRO A 22 -23.98 -10.39 2.52
CA PRO A 22 -24.17 -9.06 1.97
C PRO A 22 -25.37 -8.37 2.62
N ASP A 23 -25.31 -7.04 2.79
CA ASP A 23 -26.43 -6.24 3.30
C ASP A 23 -27.62 -6.20 2.30
N GLY A 24 -27.37 -6.45 1.02
CA GLY A 24 -28.38 -6.52 -0.04
C GLY A 24 -27.88 -7.30 -1.24
N GLY A 25 -28.81 -7.76 -2.08
CA GLY A 25 -28.49 -8.59 -3.23
C GLY A 25 -28.39 -10.09 -2.91
N VAL A 26 -27.98 -10.88 -3.89
CA VAL A 26 -27.86 -12.34 -3.79
C VAL A 26 -26.48 -12.76 -4.21
N LEU A 27 -25.81 -13.54 -3.36
CA LEU A 27 -24.56 -14.22 -3.69
C LEU A 27 -24.88 -15.64 -4.19
N ALA A 28 -24.88 -15.82 -5.51
CA ALA A 28 -25.06 -17.14 -6.11
C ALA A 28 -23.73 -17.91 -6.14
N ARG A 29 -23.74 -19.16 -5.67
CA ARG A 29 -22.58 -20.05 -5.67
C ARG A 29 -22.95 -21.38 -6.31
N LYS A 30 -21.98 -21.97 -7.01
CA LYS A 30 -22.10 -23.34 -7.48
C LYS A 30 -22.16 -24.27 -6.25
N PRO A 31 -23.05 -25.28 -6.23
CA PRO A 31 -23.04 -26.31 -5.20
C PRO A 31 -21.65 -26.96 -5.07
N ASN A 32 -21.21 -27.21 -3.85
CA ASN A 32 -19.93 -27.85 -3.53
C ASN A 32 -18.67 -27.09 -3.99
N LEU A 33 -18.79 -25.78 -4.27
CA LEU A 33 -17.64 -24.95 -4.62
C LEU A 33 -16.63 -24.90 -3.46
N GLN A 34 -15.42 -25.40 -3.71
CA GLN A 34 -14.32 -25.35 -2.77
C GLN A 34 -13.62 -24.00 -2.87
N VAL A 35 -13.63 -23.24 -1.77
CA VAL A 35 -13.01 -21.90 -1.69
C VAL A 35 -11.91 -21.92 -0.65
N SER A 36 -10.69 -21.63 -1.08
CA SER A 36 -9.56 -21.41 -0.16
C SER A 36 -9.30 -19.92 0.02
N VAL A 37 -9.02 -19.47 1.25
CA VAL A 37 -8.89 -18.07 1.59
C VAL A 37 -7.61 -17.80 2.37
N LEU A 38 -6.77 -16.89 1.88
CA LEU A 38 -5.72 -16.25 2.65
C LEU A 38 -6.24 -14.90 3.16
N ALA A 39 -6.51 -14.80 4.45
CA ALA A 39 -6.91 -13.54 5.08
C ALA A 39 -5.69 -12.66 5.39
N GLN A 40 -5.90 -11.33 5.48
CA GLN A 40 -4.85 -10.37 5.86
C GLN A 40 -4.22 -10.70 7.22
N ASN A 41 -5.03 -11.04 8.21
CA ASN A 41 -4.60 -11.51 9.54
C ASN A 41 -5.21 -12.91 9.75
N PRO A 42 -4.48 -13.98 9.43
CA PRO A 42 -4.99 -15.33 9.63
C PRO A 42 -5.05 -15.69 11.11
N ASP A 43 -6.17 -16.27 11.53
CA ASP A 43 -6.32 -16.82 12.87
C ASP A 43 -5.59 -18.16 12.95
N MET A 44 -4.71 -18.32 13.93
CA MET A 44 -3.85 -19.47 14.09
C MET A 44 -3.75 -19.93 15.53
N ASP A 45 -3.70 -21.24 15.72
CA ASP A 45 -3.45 -21.83 17.04
C ASP A 45 -1.94 -21.78 17.34
N LEU A 46 -1.58 -20.95 18.32
CA LEU A 46 -0.18 -20.71 18.70
C LEU A 46 0.52 -21.94 19.30
N SER A 47 -0.24 -22.94 19.73
CA SER A 47 0.28 -24.18 20.35
C SER A 47 0.63 -25.27 19.32
N ARG A 48 0.20 -25.11 18.06
CA ARG A 48 0.49 -26.07 17.00
C ARG A 48 1.86 -25.87 16.39
N THR A 49 2.40 -26.93 15.81
CA THR A 49 3.56 -26.83 14.94
C THR A 49 3.19 -26.24 13.59
N VAL A 50 4.19 -25.74 12.85
CA VAL A 50 4.02 -25.20 11.49
C VAL A 50 3.27 -26.19 10.61
N LEU A 51 3.70 -27.47 10.60
CA LEU A 51 3.09 -28.49 9.77
C LEU A 51 1.65 -28.83 10.18
N GLU A 52 1.38 -28.92 11.48
CA GLU A 52 0.03 -29.15 11.99
C GLU A 52 -0.92 -28.01 11.64
N GLN A 53 -0.44 -26.77 11.67
CA GLN A 53 -1.22 -25.60 11.31
C GLN A 53 -1.59 -25.58 9.83
N VAL A 54 -0.69 -25.98 8.92
CA VAL A 54 -0.98 -26.07 7.47
C VAL A 54 -2.15 -27.01 7.20
N PHE A 55 -2.26 -28.11 7.95
CA PHE A 55 -3.32 -29.12 7.77
C PHE A 55 -4.45 -29.01 8.80
N ALA A 56 -4.56 -27.92 9.55
CA ALA A 56 -5.49 -27.79 10.66
C ALA A 56 -6.97 -28.02 10.29
N SER A 57 -7.36 -27.66 9.07
CA SER A 57 -8.72 -27.82 8.54
C SER A 57 -8.90 -29.05 7.63
N MET A 58 -7.88 -29.91 7.52
CA MET A 58 -7.87 -31.03 6.59
C MET A 58 -8.07 -32.39 7.29
N PRO A 59 -8.68 -33.36 6.61
CA PRO A 59 -8.73 -34.70 7.13
C PRO A 59 -7.33 -35.36 7.16
N PRO A 60 -7.07 -36.28 8.11
CA PRO A 60 -5.75 -36.92 8.26
C PRO A 60 -5.20 -37.56 6.99
N GLN A 61 -6.07 -38.20 6.20
CA GLN A 61 -5.69 -38.86 4.94
C GLN A 61 -5.16 -37.86 3.91
N PHE A 62 -5.70 -36.63 3.89
CA PHE A 62 -5.20 -35.59 3.00
C PHE A 62 -3.78 -35.17 3.41
N ARG A 63 -3.52 -35.06 4.71
CA ARG A 63 -2.20 -34.75 5.24
C ARG A 63 -1.17 -35.79 4.80
N GLU A 64 -1.46 -37.07 4.97
CA GLU A 64 -0.54 -38.16 4.59
C GLU A 64 -0.12 -38.08 3.13
N LEU A 65 -1.08 -37.78 2.24
CA LEU A 65 -0.83 -37.70 0.80
C LEU A 65 -0.06 -36.42 0.38
N ASN A 66 -0.22 -35.30 1.12
CA ASN A 66 0.27 -34.00 0.67
C ASN A 66 1.37 -33.43 1.59
N GLU A 67 1.82 -34.17 2.61
CA GLU A 67 2.83 -33.67 3.56
C GLU A 67 4.15 -33.33 2.87
N TYR A 68 4.58 -34.13 1.90
CA TYR A 68 5.79 -33.86 1.14
C TYR A 68 5.71 -32.54 0.37
N GLU A 69 4.58 -32.28 -0.30
CA GLU A 69 4.36 -31.05 -1.05
C GLU A 69 4.30 -29.84 -0.12
N ALA A 70 3.60 -29.96 1.02
CA ALA A 70 3.56 -28.90 2.03
C ALA A 70 4.95 -28.54 2.57
N ARG A 71 5.79 -29.54 2.87
CA ARG A 71 7.17 -29.32 3.32
C ARG A 71 8.03 -28.65 2.24
N ALA A 72 7.86 -29.05 0.97
CA ALA A 72 8.54 -28.40 -0.15
C ALA A 72 8.12 -26.93 -0.31
N MET A 73 6.81 -26.64 -0.22
CA MET A 73 6.30 -25.25 -0.25
C MET A 73 6.81 -24.44 0.94
N LEU A 74 6.75 -24.97 2.16
CA LEU A 74 7.26 -24.30 3.36
C LEU A 74 8.75 -23.99 3.24
N THR A 75 9.55 -24.90 2.71
CA THR A 75 10.99 -24.69 2.46
C THR A 75 11.19 -23.54 1.47
N ARG A 76 10.41 -23.49 0.37
CA ARG A 76 10.44 -22.39 -0.60
C ARG A 76 10.05 -21.05 0.03
N LEU A 77 9.13 -21.08 1.00
CA LEU A 77 8.72 -19.91 1.78
C LEU A 77 9.65 -19.61 2.97
N GLY A 78 10.85 -20.21 3.02
CA GLY A 78 11.86 -19.95 4.05
C GLY A 78 11.52 -20.51 5.43
N LEU A 79 10.70 -21.56 5.51
CA LEU A 79 10.26 -22.25 6.73
C LEU A 79 10.68 -23.73 6.70
N ALA A 80 11.99 -23.99 6.69
CA ALA A 80 12.51 -25.34 6.59
C ALA A 80 12.21 -26.20 7.84
N ASP A 81 12.25 -25.57 9.04
CA ASP A 81 11.92 -26.26 10.29
C ASP A 81 10.41 -26.22 10.52
N THR A 82 9.76 -27.30 10.16
CA THR A 82 8.30 -27.47 10.25
C THR A 82 7.82 -27.92 11.64
N THR A 83 8.73 -28.17 12.57
CA THR A 83 8.43 -28.58 13.95
C THR A 83 8.31 -27.41 14.93
N ARG A 84 8.72 -26.20 14.51
CA ARG A 84 8.57 -24.97 15.32
C ARG A 84 7.12 -24.70 15.63
N LEU A 85 6.86 -24.20 16.84
CA LEU A 85 5.52 -23.77 17.26
C LEU A 85 5.16 -22.43 16.59
N ILE A 86 3.90 -22.27 16.17
CA ILE A 86 3.37 -21.04 15.59
C ILE A 86 3.59 -19.84 16.52
N GLY A 87 3.49 -20.05 17.84
CA GLY A 87 3.71 -19.00 18.84
C GLY A 87 5.12 -18.38 18.81
N THR A 88 6.13 -19.12 18.34
CA THR A 88 7.53 -18.66 18.27
C THR A 88 7.85 -17.93 16.96
N LEU A 89 6.93 -17.93 16.00
CA LEU A 89 7.13 -17.34 14.68
C LEU A 89 6.84 -15.82 14.71
N SER A 90 7.59 -15.08 13.90
CA SER A 90 7.28 -13.69 13.58
C SER A 90 5.96 -13.56 12.80
N GLY A 91 5.38 -12.35 12.76
CA GLY A 91 4.16 -12.10 11.99
C GLY A 91 4.29 -12.48 10.50
N GLY A 92 5.44 -12.17 9.89
CA GLY A 92 5.72 -12.54 8.50
C GLY A 92 5.84 -14.04 8.29
N GLU A 93 6.48 -14.77 9.21
CA GLU A 93 6.57 -16.24 9.17
C GLU A 93 5.18 -16.88 9.29
N ARG A 94 4.35 -16.42 10.24
CA ARG A 94 2.96 -16.90 10.37
C ARG A 94 2.16 -16.70 9.08
N ARG A 95 2.32 -15.55 8.44
CA ARG A 95 1.63 -15.27 7.19
C ARG A 95 2.07 -16.20 6.07
N ARG A 96 3.36 -16.56 5.98
CA ARG A 96 3.87 -17.56 5.03
C ARG A 96 3.33 -18.96 5.30
N VAL A 97 3.14 -19.34 6.56
CA VAL A 97 2.44 -20.59 6.93
C VAL A 97 0.99 -20.57 6.44
N ALA A 98 0.27 -19.45 6.64
CA ALA A 98 -1.10 -19.30 6.14
C ALA A 98 -1.19 -19.36 4.62
N LEU A 99 -0.22 -18.75 3.92
CA LEU A 99 -0.14 -18.82 2.46
C LEU A 99 0.05 -20.28 2.02
N CYS A 100 0.97 -21.03 2.61
CA CYS A 100 1.15 -22.45 2.34
C CYS A 100 -0.15 -23.24 2.55
N ALA A 101 -0.84 -23.02 3.67
CA ALA A 101 -2.12 -23.65 3.96
C ALA A 101 -3.18 -23.33 2.89
N ALA A 102 -3.25 -22.07 2.44
CA ALA A 102 -4.20 -21.67 1.40
C ALA A 102 -3.89 -22.28 0.03
N LEU A 103 -2.61 -22.44 -0.32
CA LEU A 103 -2.20 -23.00 -1.62
C LEU A 103 -2.31 -24.52 -1.68
N ILE A 104 -2.05 -25.22 -0.58
CA ILE A 104 -2.12 -26.71 -0.54
C ILE A 104 -3.58 -27.21 -0.51
N HIS A 105 -4.51 -26.37 -0.08
CA HIS A 105 -5.92 -26.71 -0.02
C HIS A 105 -6.48 -26.91 -1.45
N PRO A 106 -7.12 -28.04 -1.75
CA PRO A 106 -7.80 -28.23 -3.03
C PRO A 106 -8.93 -27.19 -3.14
N ALA A 107 -8.84 -26.30 -4.12
CA ALA A 107 -9.79 -25.23 -4.29
C ALA A 107 -10.16 -25.01 -5.75
N ASP A 108 -11.47 -24.78 -6.01
CA ASP A 108 -11.97 -24.28 -7.28
C ASP A 108 -11.76 -22.76 -7.40
N VAL A 109 -11.77 -22.05 -6.26
CA VAL A 109 -11.53 -20.62 -6.18
C VAL A 109 -10.57 -20.32 -5.04
N LEU A 110 -9.52 -19.56 -5.36
CA LEU A 110 -8.52 -19.10 -4.43
C LEU A 110 -8.71 -17.59 -4.20
N ILE A 111 -8.89 -17.19 -2.95
CA ILE A 111 -9.05 -15.79 -2.54
C ILE A 111 -7.84 -15.38 -1.72
N LEU A 112 -7.03 -14.43 -2.20
CA LEU A 112 -5.80 -13.98 -1.56
C LEU A 112 -5.86 -12.51 -1.19
N ASP A 113 -5.63 -12.18 0.09
CA ASP A 113 -5.55 -10.81 0.58
C ASP A 113 -4.08 -10.44 0.86
N GLU A 114 -3.48 -9.63 -0.02
CA GLU A 114 -2.08 -9.18 0.01
C GLU A 114 -1.08 -10.35 0.10
N PRO A 115 -1.06 -11.29 -0.85
CA PRO A 115 -0.24 -12.50 -0.75
C PRO A 115 1.27 -12.25 -0.88
N THR A 116 1.69 -11.14 -1.47
CA THR A 116 3.10 -10.78 -1.69
C THR A 116 3.75 -10.09 -0.50
N ASN A 117 2.97 -9.60 0.46
CA ASN A 117 3.51 -8.95 1.66
C ASN A 117 4.36 -9.93 2.48
N HIS A 118 5.52 -9.47 2.93
CA HIS A 118 6.53 -10.23 3.69
C HIS A 118 7.19 -11.37 2.91
N LEU A 119 7.02 -11.42 1.58
CA LEU A 119 7.78 -12.32 0.70
C LEU A 119 8.98 -11.55 0.13
N ASP A 120 10.10 -12.24 0.01
CA ASP A 120 11.23 -11.73 -0.78
C ASP A 120 11.03 -12.00 -2.28
N THR A 121 11.92 -11.45 -3.09
CA THR A 121 11.82 -11.52 -4.55
C THR A 121 11.78 -12.95 -5.09
N GLU A 122 12.53 -13.88 -4.48
CA GLU A 122 12.55 -15.29 -4.90
C GLU A 122 11.22 -15.97 -4.59
N MET A 123 10.66 -15.70 -3.39
CA MET A 123 9.36 -16.24 -2.97
C MET A 123 8.22 -15.68 -3.84
N VAL A 124 8.25 -14.38 -4.16
CA VAL A 124 7.26 -13.76 -5.06
C VAL A 124 7.31 -14.40 -6.44
N GLN A 125 8.50 -14.60 -7.01
CA GLN A 125 8.67 -15.25 -8.31
C GLN A 125 8.12 -16.69 -8.30
N TRP A 126 8.40 -17.46 -7.24
CA TRP A 126 7.86 -18.80 -7.07
C TRP A 126 6.33 -18.78 -7.00
N LEU A 127 5.74 -17.83 -6.24
CA LEU A 127 4.29 -17.69 -6.11
C LEU A 127 3.64 -17.34 -7.47
N GLU A 128 4.26 -16.44 -8.25
CA GLU A 128 3.80 -16.12 -9.61
C GLU A 128 3.73 -17.39 -10.48
N ASP A 129 4.80 -18.18 -10.48
CA ASP A 129 4.89 -19.40 -11.32
C ASP A 129 3.90 -20.46 -10.87
N TRP A 130 3.61 -20.53 -9.56
CA TRP A 130 2.59 -21.43 -9.02
C TRP A 130 1.18 -20.99 -9.43
N LEU A 131 0.85 -19.70 -9.27
CA LEU A 131 -0.47 -19.16 -9.60
C LEU A 131 -0.79 -19.23 -11.10
N LYS A 132 0.21 -19.07 -11.98
CA LYS A 132 0.03 -19.27 -13.42
C LYS A 132 -0.35 -20.69 -13.81
N LYS A 133 0.00 -21.68 -13.00
CA LYS A 133 -0.35 -23.09 -13.20
C LYS A 133 -1.68 -23.47 -12.56
N PHE A 134 -2.19 -22.62 -11.67
CA PHE A 134 -3.46 -22.86 -10.99
C PHE A 134 -4.62 -22.77 -12.01
N LYS A 135 -5.44 -23.83 -12.06
CA LYS A 135 -6.53 -23.94 -13.05
C LYS A 135 -7.88 -23.42 -12.56
N GLY A 136 -7.98 -23.06 -11.28
CA GLY A 136 -9.19 -22.53 -10.67
C GLY A 136 -9.35 -21.03 -10.89
N GLY A 137 -10.43 -20.48 -10.35
CA GLY A 137 -10.63 -19.01 -10.28
C GLY A 137 -9.71 -18.37 -9.24
N LEU A 138 -9.04 -17.29 -9.61
CA LEU A 138 -8.21 -16.51 -8.70
C LEU A 138 -8.81 -15.14 -8.46
N VAL A 139 -9.05 -14.80 -7.19
CA VAL A 139 -9.44 -13.45 -6.76
C VAL A 139 -8.40 -12.97 -5.77
N MET A 140 -7.76 -11.84 -6.05
CA MET A 140 -6.76 -11.32 -5.13
C MET A 140 -6.87 -9.81 -4.94
N VAL A 141 -6.44 -9.36 -3.77
CA VAL A 141 -6.13 -7.97 -3.49
C VAL A 141 -4.62 -7.87 -3.29
N THR A 142 -3.97 -7.00 -4.04
CA THR A 142 -2.55 -6.70 -3.85
C THR A 142 -2.22 -5.29 -4.30
N HIS A 143 -1.15 -4.74 -3.76
CA HIS A 143 -0.56 -3.46 -4.17
C HIS A 143 0.72 -3.65 -4.99
N ASP A 144 1.17 -4.90 -5.17
CA ASP A 144 2.30 -5.26 -6.02
C ASP A 144 1.89 -5.17 -7.50
N ARG A 145 2.34 -4.08 -8.14
CA ARG A 145 2.02 -3.75 -9.54
C ARG A 145 2.62 -4.75 -10.51
N TYR A 146 3.86 -5.19 -10.23
CA TYR A 146 4.56 -6.17 -11.05
C TYR A 146 3.86 -7.53 -11.03
N PHE A 147 3.39 -7.91 -9.86
CA PHE A 147 2.61 -9.14 -9.69
C PHE A 147 1.26 -9.06 -10.43
N LEU A 148 0.56 -7.91 -10.35
CA LEU A 148 -0.66 -7.66 -11.11
C LEU A 148 -0.43 -7.72 -12.62
N GLU A 149 0.68 -7.18 -13.12
CA GLU A 149 1.00 -7.22 -14.55
C GLU A 149 1.13 -8.64 -15.10
N ARG A 150 1.64 -9.57 -14.31
CA ARG A 150 2.03 -10.90 -14.76
C ARG A 150 1.03 -12.02 -14.48
N VAL A 151 0.20 -11.84 -13.46
CA VAL A 151 -0.66 -12.91 -12.94
C VAL A 151 -2.12 -12.71 -13.31
N VAL A 152 -2.59 -11.45 -13.40
CA VAL A 152 -4.01 -11.19 -13.60
C VAL A 152 -4.34 -10.83 -15.05
N ASN A 153 -5.55 -11.18 -15.47
CA ASN A 153 -6.14 -10.82 -16.78
C ASN A 153 -7.35 -9.88 -16.65
N HIS A 154 -7.84 -9.65 -15.42
CA HIS A 154 -8.93 -8.76 -15.11
C HIS A 154 -8.59 -7.93 -13.87
N ILE A 155 -8.90 -6.65 -13.90
CA ILE A 155 -8.77 -5.76 -12.75
C ILE A 155 -10.11 -5.16 -12.41
N THR A 156 -10.47 -5.23 -11.14
CA THR A 156 -11.67 -4.59 -10.61
C THR A 156 -11.26 -3.46 -9.67
N GLU A 157 -11.50 -2.25 -10.08
CA GLU A 157 -11.26 -1.05 -9.26
C GLU A 157 -12.47 -0.80 -8.37
N LEU A 158 -12.24 -0.75 -7.06
CA LEU A 158 -13.23 -0.28 -6.08
C LEU A 158 -12.94 1.19 -5.78
N SER A 159 -13.76 2.08 -6.33
CA SER A 159 -13.62 3.51 -6.14
C SER A 159 -14.95 4.12 -5.70
N ARG A 160 -14.95 4.79 -4.54
CA ARG A 160 -16.11 5.53 -4.00
C ARG A 160 -17.41 4.70 -3.92
N GLY A 161 -17.29 3.45 -3.51
CA GLY A 161 -18.43 2.52 -3.40
C GLY A 161 -18.93 1.97 -4.75
N LYS A 162 -18.25 2.25 -5.86
CA LYS A 162 -18.53 1.68 -7.17
C LYS A 162 -17.44 0.72 -7.61
N LEU A 163 -17.83 -0.32 -8.34
CA LEU A 163 -16.91 -1.29 -8.94
C LEU A 163 -16.81 -0.99 -10.45
N TYR A 164 -15.58 -0.91 -10.92
CA TYR A 164 -15.28 -0.75 -12.35
C TYR A 164 -14.43 -1.93 -12.79
N HIS A 165 -14.92 -2.67 -13.79
CA HIS A 165 -14.26 -3.83 -14.34
C HIS A 165 -13.45 -3.49 -15.59
N TYR A 166 -12.24 -4.02 -15.67
CA TYR A 166 -11.35 -3.88 -16.80
C TYR A 166 -10.81 -5.26 -17.18
N GLU A 167 -11.03 -5.66 -18.42
CA GLU A 167 -10.41 -6.86 -19.01
C GLU A 167 -8.99 -6.51 -19.48
N ALA A 168 -8.08 -6.42 -18.52
CA ALA A 168 -6.76 -5.88 -18.76
C ALA A 168 -5.76 -6.34 -17.68
N ASN A 169 -4.45 -6.36 -18.05
CA ASN A 169 -3.34 -6.35 -17.11
C ASN A 169 -3.16 -4.93 -16.49
N TYR A 170 -2.18 -4.77 -15.60
CA TYR A 170 -2.03 -3.52 -14.86
C TYR A 170 -1.69 -2.32 -15.77
N SER A 171 -0.78 -2.47 -16.73
CA SER A 171 -0.40 -1.39 -17.65
C SER A 171 -1.60 -0.91 -18.48
N ARG A 172 -2.35 -1.83 -19.06
CA ARG A 172 -3.55 -1.49 -19.84
C ARG A 172 -4.67 -0.92 -18.98
N TYR A 173 -4.81 -1.38 -17.73
CA TYR A 173 -5.74 -0.80 -16.76
C TYR A 173 -5.46 0.69 -16.52
N LEU A 174 -4.20 1.08 -16.35
CA LEU A 174 -3.83 2.49 -16.14
C LEU A 174 -4.28 3.37 -17.33
N GLU A 175 -4.07 2.93 -18.56
CA GLU A 175 -4.53 3.64 -19.76
C GLU A 175 -6.05 3.79 -19.78
N LEU A 176 -6.77 2.70 -19.52
CA LEU A 176 -8.24 2.70 -19.52
C LEU A 176 -8.81 3.57 -18.38
N ARG A 177 -8.17 3.56 -17.21
CA ARG A 177 -8.54 4.43 -16.08
C ARG A 177 -8.35 5.89 -16.43
N GLU A 178 -7.24 6.24 -17.08
CA GLU A 178 -6.98 7.61 -17.52
C GLU A 178 -7.99 8.07 -18.58
N GLN A 179 -8.26 7.24 -19.59
CA GLN A 179 -9.30 7.52 -20.60
C GLN A 179 -10.67 7.76 -19.93
N ARG A 180 -11.04 6.93 -18.95
CA ARG A 180 -12.28 7.14 -18.19
C ARG A 180 -12.28 8.47 -17.45
N ALA A 181 -11.18 8.84 -16.79
CA ALA A 181 -11.07 10.12 -16.09
C ALA A 181 -11.23 11.30 -17.06
N GLN A 182 -10.57 11.26 -18.22
CA GLN A 182 -10.68 12.28 -19.26
C GLN A 182 -12.12 12.39 -19.80
N MET A 183 -12.81 11.27 -20.05
CA MET A 183 -14.22 11.27 -20.50
C MET A 183 -15.15 11.88 -19.43
N LEU A 184 -14.96 11.56 -18.16
CA LEU A 184 -15.75 12.12 -17.06
C LEU A 184 -15.52 13.63 -16.94
N GLU A 185 -14.28 14.10 -17.06
CA GLU A 185 -13.96 15.52 -17.02
C GLU A 185 -14.54 16.28 -18.22
N ALA A 186 -14.45 15.70 -19.42
CA ALA A 186 -15.05 16.30 -20.62
C ALA A 186 -16.57 16.38 -20.51
N SER A 187 -17.22 15.33 -20.00
CA SER A 187 -18.66 15.30 -19.73
C SER A 187 -19.08 16.38 -18.72
N GLU A 188 -18.30 16.53 -17.64
CA GLU A 188 -18.57 17.56 -16.61
C GLU A 188 -18.38 18.97 -17.16
N ARG A 189 -17.32 19.22 -17.92
CA ARG A 189 -17.11 20.51 -18.60
C ARG A 189 -18.30 20.86 -19.51
N LYS A 190 -18.80 19.87 -20.27
CA LYS A 190 -19.99 20.03 -21.13
C LYS A 190 -21.23 20.34 -20.31
N ARG A 191 -21.46 19.60 -19.20
CA ARG A 191 -22.59 19.84 -18.26
C ARG A 191 -22.54 21.27 -17.70
N GLN A 192 -21.40 21.71 -17.21
CA GLN A 192 -21.21 23.06 -16.68
C GLN A 192 -21.43 24.15 -17.73
N SER A 193 -20.99 23.92 -18.97
CA SER A 193 -21.25 24.85 -20.08
C SER A 193 -22.77 25.00 -20.37
N ILE A 194 -23.47 23.87 -20.38
CA ILE A 194 -24.95 23.87 -20.56
C ILE A 194 -25.61 24.59 -19.39
N LEU A 195 -25.27 24.27 -18.15
CA LEU A 195 -25.80 24.92 -16.96
C LEU A 195 -25.61 26.43 -16.97
N ARG A 196 -24.43 26.90 -17.42
CA ARG A 196 -24.13 28.34 -17.54
C ARG A 196 -25.07 29.02 -18.55
N VAL A 197 -25.23 28.44 -19.73
CA VAL A 197 -26.10 28.97 -20.80
C VAL A 197 -27.57 28.97 -20.35
N GLU A 198 -28.06 27.89 -19.75
CA GLU A 198 -29.43 27.78 -19.28
C GLU A 198 -29.73 28.73 -18.11
N ARG A 199 -28.74 28.90 -17.19
CA ARG A 199 -28.85 29.87 -16.10
C ARG A 199 -28.97 31.31 -16.62
N GLU A 200 -28.19 31.70 -17.60
CA GLU A 200 -28.29 33.03 -18.21
C GLU A 200 -29.64 33.23 -18.88
N TRP A 201 -30.17 32.21 -19.58
CA TRP A 201 -31.47 32.26 -20.18
C TRP A 201 -32.59 32.39 -19.12
N ILE A 202 -32.51 31.65 -18.01
CA ILE A 202 -33.46 31.75 -16.89
C ILE A 202 -33.44 33.16 -16.26
N LEU A 203 -32.25 33.75 -16.11
CA LEU A 203 -32.09 35.06 -15.48
C LEU A 203 -32.55 36.23 -16.35
N ARG A 204 -32.45 36.14 -17.69
CA ARG A 204 -32.85 37.21 -18.62
C ARG A 204 -34.33 37.57 -18.59
N GLY A 205 -35.19 36.87 -17.85
CA GLY A 205 -36.61 37.16 -17.73
C GLY A 205 -37.41 36.78 -18.96
N CYS A 206 -38.74 36.75 -18.84
CA CYS A 206 -39.62 36.57 -19.99
C CYS A 206 -39.76 37.93 -20.72
N GLN A 207 -39.35 38.03 -22.00
CA GLN A 207 -39.81 39.08 -22.85
C GLN A 207 -41.32 38.94 -23.03
N ALA A 208 -42.09 40.04 -22.96
CA ALA A 208 -43.53 40.06 -22.99
C ALA A 208 -44.10 39.16 -24.11
N ARG A 209 -44.97 38.19 -23.74
CA ARG A 209 -45.69 37.21 -24.57
C ARG A 209 -45.11 35.81 -24.76
N SER A 210 -44.03 35.40 -24.11
CA SER A 210 -43.61 33.98 -24.14
C SER A 210 -43.56 33.38 -22.75
N THR A 211 -44.29 32.27 -22.52
CA THR A 211 -44.16 31.41 -21.35
C THR A 211 -42.81 30.71 -21.41
N LYS A 212 -42.01 30.75 -20.33
CA LYS A 212 -40.76 29.94 -20.23
C LYS A 212 -41.11 28.48 -20.44
N SER A 213 -40.40 27.80 -21.32
CA SER A 213 -40.61 26.37 -21.55
C SER A 213 -40.36 25.60 -20.24
N LYS A 214 -41.39 25.01 -19.68
CA LYS A 214 -41.35 24.21 -18.47
C LYS A 214 -40.34 23.06 -18.62
N GLU A 215 -40.34 22.42 -19.78
CA GLU A 215 -39.39 21.32 -20.11
C GLU A 215 -37.93 21.75 -20.03
N ARG A 216 -37.60 22.98 -20.42
CA ARG A 216 -36.24 23.50 -20.36
C ARG A 216 -35.82 23.84 -18.94
N ILE A 217 -36.75 24.29 -18.09
CA ILE A 217 -36.50 24.49 -16.65
C ILE A 217 -36.32 23.16 -15.96
N ASP A 218 -37.18 22.17 -16.21
CA ASP A 218 -37.08 20.83 -15.62
C ASP A 218 -35.76 20.15 -16.01
N ARG A 219 -35.30 20.35 -17.25
CA ARG A 219 -33.97 19.88 -17.71
C ARG A 219 -32.84 20.57 -16.99
N TYR A 220 -32.92 21.87 -16.77
CA TYR A 220 -31.92 22.61 -16.00
C TYR A 220 -31.83 22.10 -14.55
N GLU A 221 -32.96 21.93 -13.89
CA GLU A 221 -33.04 21.41 -12.52
C GLU A 221 -32.50 19.99 -12.42
N THR A 222 -32.83 19.14 -13.39
CA THR A 222 -32.27 17.77 -13.48
C THR A 222 -30.75 17.78 -13.62
N LEU A 223 -30.20 18.64 -14.48
CA LEU A 223 -28.75 18.78 -14.64
C LEU A 223 -28.09 19.40 -13.42
N LEU A 224 -28.77 20.32 -12.72
CA LEU A 224 -28.27 20.94 -11.49
C LEU A 224 -28.22 19.94 -10.33
N ALA A 225 -29.22 19.05 -10.23
CA ALA A 225 -29.30 18.03 -9.20
C ALA A 225 -28.24 16.92 -9.35
N GLN A 226 -27.64 16.76 -10.54
CA GLN A 226 -26.55 15.82 -10.75
C GLN A 226 -25.32 16.29 -9.99
N LYS A 227 -24.81 15.46 -9.06
CA LYS A 227 -23.53 15.72 -8.38
C LYS A 227 -22.39 15.73 -9.40
N ALA A 228 -21.55 16.74 -9.33
CA ALA A 228 -20.31 16.78 -10.12
C ALA A 228 -19.48 15.52 -9.85
N PRO A 229 -18.91 14.88 -10.88
CA PRO A 229 -17.96 13.81 -10.66
C PRO A 229 -16.74 14.41 -9.94
N GLU A 230 -16.43 13.89 -8.77
CA GLU A 230 -15.21 14.25 -8.07
C GLU A 230 -14.04 13.62 -8.85
N THR A 231 -13.23 14.41 -9.51
CA THR A 231 -12.04 13.96 -10.19
C THR A 231 -10.89 13.82 -9.20
N ASP A 232 -10.20 12.69 -9.24
CA ASP A 232 -8.90 12.54 -8.57
C ASP A 232 -7.91 13.42 -9.34
N LYS A 233 -7.64 14.63 -8.86
CA LYS A 233 -6.58 15.45 -9.42
C LYS A 233 -5.28 14.72 -9.17
N ALA A 234 -4.53 14.44 -10.22
CA ALA A 234 -3.15 14.01 -10.11
C ALA A 234 -2.40 15.09 -9.30
N VAL A 235 -1.93 14.70 -8.14
CA VAL A 235 -1.24 15.60 -7.22
C VAL A 235 0.24 15.38 -7.43
N GLN A 236 0.89 16.27 -8.17
CA GLN A 236 2.35 16.32 -8.22
C GLN A 236 2.87 16.91 -6.91
N LEU A 237 3.84 16.26 -6.32
CA LEU A 237 4.53 16.66 -5.10
C LEU A 237 6.00 16.88 -5.44
N SER A 238 6.46 18.13 -5.37
CA SER A 238 7.89 18.40 -5.38
C SER A 238 8.45 18.39 -3.96
N ALA A 239 9.71 17.96 -3.86
CA ALA A 239 10.39 17.81 -2.59
C ALA A 239 10.84 19.16 -2.01
N ALA A 240 10.84 19.25 -0.67
CA ALA A 240 11.40 20.38 0.04
C ALA A 240 12.94 20.38 -0.07
N SER A 241 13.54 21.50 -0.43
CA SER A 241 14.99 21.61 -0.52
C SER A 241 15.61 22.08 0.80
N SER A 242 16.52 21.30 1.37
CA SER A 242 17.41 21.76 2.44
C SER A 242 18.88 21.63 2.04
N ARG A 243 19.74 22.57 2.52
CA ARG A 243 21.16 22.59 2.14
C ARG A 243 21.89 21.37 2.72
N LEU A 244 22.56 20.60 1.86
CA LEU A 244 23.47 19.51 2.22
C LEU A 244 24.92 20.02 2.22
N GLY A 245 25.66 19.67 3.28
CA GLY A 245 27.11 19.85 3.35
C GLY A 245 27.87 18.91 2.40
N ARG A 246 29.20 19.04 2.36
CA ARG A 246 30.08 18.16 1.54
C ARG A 246 30.14 16.73 2.07
N GLN A 247 30.23 16.55 3.39
CA GLN A 247 30.15 15.25 4.06
C GLN A 247 28.70 14.97 4.42
N ILE A 248 28.18 13.83 3.96
CA ILE A 248 26.82 13.40 4.21
C ILE A 248 26.84 12.27 5.25
N ILE A 249 27.19 11.08 4.85
CA ILE A 249 27.38 9.91 5.72
C ILE A 249 28.59 9.15 5.20
N THR A 250 29.53 8.81 6.08
CA THR A 250 30.68 7.97 5.75
C THR A 250 30.73 6.80 6.71
N LEU A 251 30.78 5.60 6.18
CA LEU A 251 30.96 4.35 6.88
C LEU A 251 32.38 3.84 6.56
N GLU A 252 33.18 3.53 7.56
CA GLU A 252 34.53 3.02 7.37
C GLU A 252 34.73 1.71 8.17
N HIS A 253 34.99 0.63 7.46
CA HIS A 253 35.27 -0.70 8.03
C HIS A 253 34.19 -1.19 9.02
N VAL A 254 32.94 -0.90 8.74
CA VAL A 254 31.81 -1.16 9.62
C VAL A 254 31.41 -2.64 9.57
N SER A 255 31.31 -3.26 10.75
CA SER A 255 30.82 -4.64 10.88
C SER A 255 29.71 -4.72 11.91
N LYS A 256 28.76 -5.66 11.70
CA LYS A 256 27.65 -5.92 12.62
C LYS A 256 27.35 -7.40 12.74
N ARG A 257 27.18 -7.86 14.00
CA ARG A 257 26.86 -9.26 14.34
C ARG A 257 25.67 -9.28 15.30
N TYR A 258 24.90 -10.33 15.25
CA TYR A 258 23.84 -10.65 16.24
C TYR A 258 23.97 -12.12 16.62
N ASP A 259 24.04 -12.41 17.91
CA ASP A 259 24.09 -13.77 18.46
C ASP A 259 25.11 -14.68 17.77
N GLY A 260 26.30 -14.13 17.48
CA GLY A 260 27.39 -14.84 16.79
C GLY A 260 27.26 -14.94 15.27
N ARG A 261 26.13 -14.52 14.70
CA ARG A 261 25.92 -14.46 13.24
C ARG A 261 26.40 -13.11 12.70
N THR A 262 27.33 -13.14 11.77
CA THR A 262 27.78 -11.95 11.03
C THR A 262 26.68 -11.53 10.04
N ILE A 263 26.25 -10.27 10.11
CA ILE A 263 25.28 -9.66 9.20
C ILE A 263 26.01 -9.03 8.02
N PHE A 264 26.99 -8.18 8.30
CA PHE A 264 27.93 -7.65 7.33
C PHE A 264 29.28 -7.41 8.02
N GLU A 265 30.37 -7.46 7.25
CA GLU A 265 31.72 -7.35 7.73
C GLU A 265 32.51 -6.46 6.79
N ASP A 266 33.36 -5.59 7.39
CA ASP A 266 34.29 -4.69 6.69
C ASP A 266 33.63 -3.82 5.59
N PHE A 267 32.44 -3.33 5.85
CA PHE A 267 31.67 -2.51 4.90
C PHE A 267 32.09 -1.04 4.99
N SER A 268 32.53 -0.48 3.87
CA SER A 268 32.90 0.93 3.76
C SER A 268 32.13 1.59 2.62
N TYR A 269 31.53 2.73 2.88
CA TYR A 269 30.79 3.50 1.89
C TYR A 269 30.68 4.97 2.27
N GLY A 270 30.90 5.86 1.30
CA GLY A 270 30.68 7.29 1.44
C GLY A 270 29.46 7.74 0.61
N LEU A 271 28.40 8.17 1.29
CA LEU A 271 27.16 8.61 0.64
C LEU A 271 27.34 9.95 -0.07
N LEU A 272 27.07 9.97 -1.37
CA LEU A 272 27.13 11.15 -2.22
C LEU A 272 25.76 11.84 -2.34
N ARG A 273 25.76 13.13 -2.67
CA ARG A 273 24.54 13.95 -2.74
C ARG A 273 23.50 13.44 -3.76
N THR A 274 23.97 12.81 -4.82
CA THR A 274 23.12 12.36 -5.93
C THR A 274 22.79 10.88 -5.88
N ASP A 275 23.20 10.19 -4.82
CA ASP A 275 23.04 8.74 -4.75
C ASP A 275 21.57 8.33 -4.65
N ARG A 276 21.23 7.34 -5.46
CA ARG A 276 19.96 6.62 -5.46
C ARG A 276 20.28 5.14 -5.30
N ILE A 277 20.18 4.62 -4.08
CA ILE A 277 20.69 3.29 -3.74
C ILE A 277 19.53 2.37 -3.42
N GLY A 278 19.34 1.32 -4.23
CA GLY A 278 18.47 0.21 -3.93
C GLY A 278 19.20 -0.89 -3.20
N ILE A 279 18.73 -1.27 -2.00
CA ILE A 279 19.29 -2.37 -1.22
C ILE A 279 18.40 -3.59 -1.40
N VAL A 280 18.92 -4.62 -2.07
CA VAL A 280 18.20 -5.86 -2.35
C VAL A 280 18.83 -7.04 -1.63
N GLY A 281 18.04 -8.05 -1.30
CA GLY A 281 18.51 -9.27 -0.64
C GLY A 281 17.39 -10.03 0.03
N ARG A 282 17.68 -11.27 0.44
CA ARG A 282 16.70 -12.14 1.11
C ARG A 282 16.22 -11.55 2.44
N ASN A 283 15.08 -12.02 2.92
CA ASN A 283 14.59 -11.66 4.25
C ASN A 283 15.59 -12.15 5.32
N GLY A 284 15.87 -11.29 6.32
CA GLY A 284 16.87 -11.57 7.34
C GLY A 284 18.34 -11.42 6.91
N ALA A 285 18.60 -10.86 5.71
CA ALA A 285 19.96 -10.57 5.25
C ALA A 285 20.62 -9.34 5.92
N GLY A 286 19.85 -8.59 6.74
CA GLY A 286 20.38 -7.42 7.46
C GLY A 286 20.13 -6.07 6.76
N LYS A 287 19.23 -6.01 5.79
CA LYS A 287 18.91 -4.77 5.06
C LYS A 287 18.48 -3.63 5.99
N SER A 288 17.48 -3.87 6.86
CA SER A 288 17.00 -2.89 7.85
C SER A 288 18.10 -2.55 8.88
N THR A 289 18.95 -3.52 9.24
CA THR A 289 20.10 -3.28 10.13
C THR A 289 21.06 -2.29 9.49
N LEU A 290 21.36 -2.45 8.20
CA LEU A 290 22.24 -1.54 7.47
C LEU A 290 21.64 -0.13 7.39
N LEU A 291 20.34 0.03 7.08
CA LEU A 291 19.67 1.33 7.10
C LEU A 291 19.74 2.00 8.48
N ARG A 292 19.52 1.26 9.58
CA ARG A 292 19.64 1.79 10.95
C ARG A 292 21.04 2.23 11.30
N VAL A 293 22.07 1.58 10.75
CA VAL A 293 23.47 2.05 10.89
C VAL A 293 23.68 3.34 10.11
N PHE A 294 23.18 3.46 8.87
CA PHE A 294 23.19 4.71 8.11
C PHE A 294 22.41 5.84 8.81
N ALA A 295 21.31 5.52 9.49
CA ALA A 295 20.53 6.47 10.26
C ALA A 295 21.26 6.94 11.55
N GLY A 296 22.33 6.27 11.95
CA GLY A 296 22.97 6.49 13.25
C GLY A 296 22.17 5.98 14.45
N GLU A 297 21.07 5.24 14.21
CA GLU A 297 20.20 4.66 15.24
C GLU A 297 20.80 3.39 15.87
N LEU A 298 21.68 2.74 15.13
CA LEU A 298 22.35 1.52 15.56
C LEU A 298 23.86 1.67 15.45
N GLN A 299 24.58 1.45 16.57
CA GLN A 299 26.04 1.46 16.56
C GLN A 299 26.58 0.15 15.95
N PRO A 300 27.57 0.23 15.07
CA PRO A 300 28.29 -0.95 14.61
C PRO A 300 29.12 -1.59 15.73
N ASP A 301 29.49 -2.85 15.58
CA ASP A 301 30.35 -3.55 16.52
C ASP A 301 31.86 -3.23 16.28
N SER A 302 32.19 -2.85 15.05
CA SER A 302 33.51 -2.31 14.67
C SER A 302 33.37 -1.32 13.52
N GLY A 303 34.42 -0.50 13.32
CA GLY A 303 34.44 0.57 12.33
C GLY A 303 33.85 1.89 12.85
N THR A 304 33.75 2.87 11.98
CA THR A 304 33.26 4.22 12.31
C THR A 304 32.14 4.67 11.40
N VAL A 305 31.20 5.42 11.97
CA VAL A 305 30.10 6.08 11.25
C VAL A 305 30.22 7.58 11.48
N GLN A 306 30.44 8.33 10.43
CA GLN A 306 30.55 9.79 10.47
C GLN A 306 29.33 10.40 9.82
N LEU A 307 28.59 11.19 10.58
CA LEU A 307 27.41 11.93 10.12
C LEU A 307 27.71 13.42 9.94
N GLY A 308 27.28 14.00 8.85
CA GLY A 308 27.45 15.43 8.57
C GLY A 308 26.65 16.30 9.53
N GLN A 309 27.17 17.48 9.91
CA GLN A 309 26.53 18.38 10.90
C GLN A 309 25.19 18.95 10.46
N THR A 310 24.94 19.10 9.14
CA THR A 310 23.70 19.66 8.58
C THR A 310 22.71 18.59 8.15
N LEU A 311 22.94 17.34 8.58
CA LEU A 311 22.17 16.19 8.16
C LEU A 311 20.80 16.17 8.84
N LYS A 312 19.77 16.01 8.03
CA LYS A 312 18.39 15.75 8.45
C LYS A 312 17.93 14.46 7.78
N ILE A 313 18.00 13.37 8.52
CA ILE A 313 17.62 12.07 8.00
C ILE A 313 16.11 11.87 8.16
N GLY A 314 15.42 11.60 7.06
CA GLY A 314 14.07 11.06 7.06
C GLY A 314 14.13 9.53 7.00
N HIS A 315 13.92 8.87 8.11
CA HIS A 315 13.93 7.42 8.17
C HIS A 315 12.49 6.88 8.25
N PHE A 316 12.05 6.22 7.18
CA PHE A 316 10.79 5.50 7.14
C PHE A 316 11.07 4.02 7.41
N SER A 317 10.94 3.61 8.67
CA SER A 317 11.26 2.25 9.13
C SER A 317 10.09 1.29 8.95
N GLN A 318 10.39 -0.01 8.86
CA GLN A 318 9.38 -1.06 8.73
C GLN A 318 8.46 -1.14 9.97
N GLU A 319 9.02 -1.00 11.17
CA GLU A 319 8.26 -1.07 12.43
C GLU A 319 7.40 0.19 12.68
N GLY A 320 7.71 1.30 11.98
CA GLY A 320 7.06 2.58 12.19
C GLY A 320 7.57 3.31 13.44
N ARG A 321 7.04 4.50 13.68
CA ARG A 321 7.24 5.26 14.91
C ARG A 321 6.03 5.06 15.82
N GLU A 322 6.23 5.00 17.12
CA GLU A 322 5.12 5.09 18.07
C GLU A 322 4.39 6.42 17.89
N LEU A 323 3.12 6.33 17.54
CA LEU A 323 2.24 7.47 17.37
C LEU A 323 1.34 7.60 18.60
N ASP A 324 1.15 8.82 19.10
CA ASP A 324 0.15 9.06 20.14
C ASP A 324 -1.25 8.84 19.55
N LEU A 325 -1.88 7.75 19.95
CA LEU A 325 -3.19 7.33 19.45
C LEU A 325 -4.33 8.31 19.82
N ASN A 326 -4.11 9.19 20.79
CA ASN A 326 -5.10 10.16 21.26
C ASN A 326 -4.98 11.50 20.54
N GLN A 327 -3.84 11.78 19.89
CA GLN A 327 -3.60 13.01 19.11
C GLN A 327 -4.46 13.01 17.83
N ARG A 328 -4.92 14.18 17.40
CA ARG A 328 -5.61 14.34 16.12
C ARG A 328 -4.62 14.27 14.96
N VAL A 329 -5.07 13.75 13.83
CA VAL A 329 -4.26 13.62 12.61
C VAL A 329 -3.70 14.97 12.16
N TYR A 330 -4.53 16.04 12.16
CA TYR A 330 -4.10 17.38 11.79
C TYR A 330 -3.04 17.93 12.76
N ASP A 331 -3.29 17.83 14.06
CA ASP A 331 -2.40 18.39 15.09
C ASP A 331 -1.03 17.69 15.03
N PHE A 332 -1.00 16.38 14.84
CA PHE A 332 0.25 15.63 14.69
C PHE A 332 1.13 16.13 13.55
N ILE A 333 0.56 16.37 12.37
CA ILE A 333 1.33 16.87 11.22
C ILE A 333 1.69 18.36 11.40
N HIS A 334 0.77 19.16 11.93
CA HIS A 334 1.00 20.58 12.20
C HIS A 334 2.13 20.82 13.22
N ASP A 335 2.24 19.97 14.25
CA ASP A 335 3.32 20.03 15.26
C ASP A 335 4.69 19.72 14.65
N ILE A 336 4.76 18.90 13.58
CA ILE A 336 6.01 18.64 12.86
C ILE A 336 6.39 19.87 12.00
N ALA A 337 5.45 20.35 11.20
CA ALA A 337 5.60 21.56 10.41
C ALA A 337 4.22 22.11 10.02
N ALA A 338 3.98 23.39 10.34
CA ALA A 338 2.76 24.09 9.91
C ALA A 338 2.72 24.26 8.40
N GLU A 339 3.89 24.45 7.77
CA GLU A 339 4.07 24.65 6.34
C GLU A 339 5.37 23.99 5.86
N VAL A 340 5.38 23.51 4.62
CA VAL A 340 6.57 22.98 3.94
C VAL A 340 6.80 23.78 2.66
N LYS A 341 8.02 24.22 2.45
CA LYS A 341 8.46 24.90 1.22
C LYS A 341 8.98 23.85 0.24
N THR A 342 8.41 23.81 -0.93
CA THR A 342 8.83 22.97 -2.06
C THR A 342 9.12 23.87 -3.26
N ASP A 343 9.69 23.32 -4.32
CA ASP A 343 9.95 24.07 -5.57
C ASP A 343 8.66 24.60 -6.22
N ASP A 344 7.51 23.94 -5.99
CA ASP A 344 6.18 24.35 -6.49
C ASP A 344 5.49 25.38 -5.59
N GLY A 345 6.08 25.73 -4.46
CA GLY A 345 5.52 26.71 -3.51
C GLY A 345 5.48 26.25 -2.06
N THR A 346 4.79 27.03 -1.24
CA THR A 346 4.58 26.71 0.18
C THR A 346 3.24 26.03 0.38
N PHE A 347 3.24 24.85 0.99
CA PHE A 347 2.04 24.07 1.28
C PHE A 347 1.82 23.94 2.78
N SER A 348 0.59 24.23 3.23
CA SER A 348 0.19 24.05 4.62
C SER A 348 0.05 22.57 4.98
N ALA A 349 0.14 22.25 6.29
CA ALA A 349 -0.12 20.90 6.81
C ALA A 349 -1.47 20.34 6.32
N LYS A 350 -2.52 21.18 6.28
CA LYS A 350 -3.83 20.80 5.75
C LYS A 350 -3.76 20.36 4.29
N THR A 351 -3.11 21.15 3.43
CA THR A 351 -2.96 20.84 2.01
C THR A 351 -2.17 19.56 1.79
N MET A 352 -1.11 19.34 2.58
CA MET A 352 -0.31 18.11 2.52
C MET A 352 -1.11 16.90 2.96
N LEU A 353 -1.91 16.99 4.00
CA LEU A 353 -2.83 15.94 4.41
C LEU A 353 -3.86 15.60 3.32
N GLU A 354 -4.46 16.61 2.67
CA GLU A 354 -5.38 16.40 1.54
C GLU A 354 -4.70 15.70 0.37
N ARG A 355 -3.45 16.08 0.06
CA ARG A 355 -2.61 15.42 -0.95
C ARG A 355 -2.35 13.95 -0.63
N PHE A 356 -2.15 13.63 0.63
CA PHE A 356 -2.01 12.25 1.13
C PHE A 356 -3.36 11.58 1.42
N LEU A 357 -4.44 12.05 0.77
CA LEU A 357 -5.77 11.44 0.81
C LEU A 357 -6.42 11.43 2.22
N PHE A 358 -6.02 12.33 3.12
CA PHE A 358 -6.73 12.56 4.37
C PHE A 358 -7.83 13.59 4.14
N THR A 359 -9.07 13.12 4.05
CA THR A 359 -10.24 13.98 3.94
C THR A 359 -10.38 14.91 5.13
N PRO A 360 -11.08 16.06 5.04
CA PRO A 360 -11.28 16.97 6.17
C PRO A 360 -11.82 16.27 7.42
N ASP A 361 -12.70 15.29 7.27
CA ASP A 361 -13.24 14.50 8.39
C ASP A 361 -12.15 13.63 9.04
N LEU A 362 -11.32 12.94 8.24
CA LEU A 362 -10.19 12.16 8.75
C LEU A 362 -9.14 13.02 9.46
N GLN A 363 -8.90 14.24 8.99
CA GLN A 363 -7.97 15.17 9.63
C GLN A 363 -8.37 15.54 11.07
N GLN A 364 -9.67 15.55 11.37
CA GLN A 364 -10.21 15.86 12.68
C GLN A 364 -10.34 14.63 13.61
N THR A 365 -10.12 13.41 13.09
CA THR A 365 -10.16 12.19 13.89
C THR A 365 -8.86 11.97 14.65
N THR A 366 -8.92 11.15 15.70
CA THR A 366 -7.72 10.70 16.42
C THR A 366 -7.00 9.61 15.65
N ILE A 367 -5.67 9.57 15.76
CA ILE A 367 -4.78 8.59 15.10
C ILE A 367 -5.19 7.16 15.44
N GLY A 368 -5.68 6.92 16.66
CA GLY A 368 -6.15 5.59 17.10
C GLY A 368 -7.34 5.05 16.29
N ARG A 369 -8.10 5.92 15.60
CA ARG A 369 -9.24 5.52 14.76
C ARG A 369 -8.84 5.17 13.33
N LEU A 370 -7.63 5.52 12.92
CA LEU A 370 -7.11 5.21 11.58
C LEU A 370 -6.90 3.69 11.40
N SER A 371 -7.12 3.22 10.18
CA SER A 371 -6.71 1.88 9.75
C SER A 371 -5.17 1.75 9.74
N GLY A 372 -4.64 0.51 9.66
CA GLY A 372 -3.20 0.26 9.58
C GLY A 372 -2.55 0.99 8.40
N GLY A 373 -3.12 0.91 7.21
CA GLY A 373 -2.63 1.59 6.01
C GLY A 373 -2.71 3.12 6.12
N GLU A 374 -3.78 3.67 6.71
CA GLU A 374 -3.87 5.12 6.95
C GLU A 374 -2.82 5.59 7.97
N ARG A 375 -2.56 4.82 9.03
CA ARG A 375 -1.46 5.13 9.97
C ARG A 375 -0.11 5.06 9.31
N ARG A 376 0.13 4.07 8.45
CA ARG A 376 1.37 3.93 7.69
C ARG A 376 1.58 5.11 6.75
N ARG A 377 0.52 5.55 6.06
CA ARG A 377 0.50 6.74 5.21
C ARG A 377 0.74 8.03 5.99
N LEU A 378 0.14 8.17 7.18
CA LEU A 378 0.37 9.32 8.06
C LEU A 378 1.83 9.37 8.53
N TYR A 379 2.41 8.23 8.88
CA TYR A 379 3.82 8.12 9.25
C TYR A 379 4.74 8.52 8.08
N LEU A 380 4.46 8.05 6.85
CA LEU A 380 5.20 8.49 5.68
C LEU A 380 5.13 10.01 5.52
N LEU A 381 3.93 10.59 5.56
CA LEU A 381 3.75 12.03 5.47
C LEU A 381 4.54 12.76 6.56
N SER A 382 4.57 12.27 7.79
CA SER A 382 5.32 12.87 8.89
C SER A 382 6.82 12.94 8.62
N VAL A 383 7.39 11.89 7.99
CA VAL A 383 8.79 11.86 7.58
C VAL A 383 9.08 12.90 6.51
N LEU A 384 8.18 13.05 5.51
CA LEU A 384 8.35 14.01 4.42
C LEU A 384 8.15 15.47 4.90
N MET A 385 7.21 15.71 5.81
CA MET A 385 6.95 17.03 6.41
C MET A 385 8.12 17.56 7.23
N ALA A 386 8.96 16.70 7.78
CA ALA A 386 10.18 17.11 8.48
C ALA A 386 11.24 17.75 7.54
N ALA A 387 10.96 17.83 6.23
CA ALA A 387 11.87 18.36 5.22
C ALA A 387 13.28 17.76 5.30
N PRO A 388 13.43 16.44 5.19
CA PRO A 388 14.72 15.77 5.27
C PRO A 388 15.60 16.15 4.08
N ASN A 389 16.93 15.97 4.24
CA ASN A 389 17.88 16.08 3.14
C ASN A 389 18.57 14.76 2.76
N VAL A 390 18.28 13.72 3.51
CA VAL A 390 18.58 12.31 3.18
C VAL A 390 17.34 11.47 3.50
N LEU A 391 16.97 10.56 2.60
CA LEU A 391 15.86 9.64 2.81
C LEU A 391 16.36 8.20 2.92
N LEU A 392 15.94 7.54 3.99
CA LEU A 392 16.13 6.11 4.22
C LEU A 392 14.75 5.45 4.27
N LEU A 393 14.47 4.57 3.31
CA LEU A 393 13.15 3.96 3.13
C LEU A 393 13.27 2.44 3.31
N ASP A 394 12.65 1.89 4.36
CA ASP A 394 12.63 0.46 4.63
C ASP A 394 11.26 -0.12 4.28
N GLU A 395 11.21 -0.87 3.18
CA GLU A 395 10.00 -1.48 2.60
C GLU A 395 8.82 -0.48 2.52
N PRO A 396 9.01 0.67 1.84
CA PRO A 396 7.99 1.70 1.78
C PRO A 396 6.74 1.27 1.01
N THR A 397 6.85 0.26 0.17
CA THR A 397 5.75 -0.27 -0.65
C THR A 397 4.79 -1.15 0.14
N ASN A 398 5.22 -1.69 1.29
CA ASN A 398 4.38 -2.51 2.15
C ASN A 398 3.31 -1.64 2.82
N ASP A 399 2.06 -2.12 2.80
CA ASP A 399 0.89 -1.51 3.44
C ASP A 399 0.48 -0.12 2.89
N LEU A 400 1.10 0.37 1.79
CA LEU A 400 0.67 1.57 1.09
C LEU A 400 -0.20 1.21 -0.13
N ASP A 401 -1.26 1.97 -0.35
CA ASP A 401 -2.07 1.82 -1.57
C ASP A 401 -1.36 2.39 -2.81
N VAL A 402 -1.76 1.93 -4.00
CA VAL A 402 -1.15 2.31 -5.28
C VAL A 402 -1.13 3.83 -5.49
N THR A 403 -2.15 4.56 -5.01
CA THR A 403 -2.23 6.02 -5.15
C THR A 403 -1.17 6.70 -4.26
N THR A 404 -1.02 6.24 -3.02
CA THR A 404 0.02 6.74 -2.11
C THR A 404 1.42 6.42 -2.63
N LEU A 405 1.62 5.24 -3.24
CA LEU A 405 2.89 4.88 -3.88
C LEU A 405 3.22 5.82 -5.04
N SER A 406 2.24 6.17 -5.89
CA SER A 406 2.48 7.15 -6.97
C SER A 406 2.85 8.52 -6.42
N ILE A 407 2.22 8.97 -5.34
CA ILE A 407 2.57 10.25 -4.68
C ILE A 407 4.01 10.20 -4.14
N LEU A 408 4.41 9.07 -3.54
CA LEU A 408 5.78 8.88 -3.05
C LEU A 408 6.79 8.88 -4.20
N GLU A 409 6.50 8.17 -5.30
CA GLU A 409 7.36 8.12 -6.49
C GLU A 409 7.57 9.52 -7.09
N ASP A 410 6.50 10.32 -7.25
CA ASP A 410 6.59 11.71 -7.72
C ASP A 410 7.49 12.55 -6.80
N TYR A 411 7.33 12.39 -5.47
CA TYR A 411 8.18 13.07 -4.50
C TYR A 411 9.66 12.66 -4.64
N LEU A 412 9.92 11.34 -4.78
CA LEU A 412 11.29 10.82 -4.90
C LEU A 412 11.99 11.27 -6.18
N GLN A 413 11.25 11.45 -7.29
CA GLN A 413 11.80 11.96 -8.56
C GLN A 413 12.33 13.39 -8.41
N THR A 414 11.66 14.21 -7.62
CA THR A 414 12.04 15.62 -7.41
C THR A 414 12.94 15.82 -6.19
N PHE A 415 13.17 14.78 -5.38
CA PHE A 415 13.96 14.89 -4.16
C PHE A 415 15.43 15.18 -4.45
N PRO A 416 16.01 16.29 -3.94
CA PRO A 416 17.36 16.75 -4.33
C PRO A 416 18.50 16.05 -3.58
N GLY A 417 18.19 15.30 -2.53
CA GLY A 417 19.17 14.58 -1.67
C GLY A 417 19.31 13.11 -2.02
N PRO A 418 20.25 12.40 -1.37
CA PRO A 418 20.40 10.97 -1.56
C PRO A 418 19.22 10.18 -0.98
N ILE A 419 18.93 9.06 -1.63
CA ILE A 419 17.90 8.11 -1.24
C ILE A 419 18.54 6.73 -1.10
N LEU A 420 18.29 6.07 0.04
CA LEU A 420 18.58 4.66 0.23
C LEU A 420 17.24 3.95 0.46
N ALA A 421 16.90 3.02 -0.39
CA ALA A 421 15.64 2.29 -0.29
C ALA A 421 15.87 0.78 -0.24
N VAL A 422 15.24 0.12 0.71
CA VAL A 422 15.04 -1.31 0.72
C VAL A 422 13.65 -1.56 0.17
N SER A 423 13.53 -2.30 -0.93
CA SER A 423 12.22 -2.69 -1.47
C SER A 423 12.31 -4.03 -2.17
N HIS A 424 11.22 -4.78 -2.11
CA HIS A 424 10.99 -5.97 -2.91
C HIS A 424 10.12 -5.67 -4.14
N ASP A 425 9.53 -4.48 -4.23
CA ASP A 425 8.80 -4.00 -5.40
C ASP A 425 9.78 -3.64 -6.52
N ARG A 426 9.61 -4.29 -7.67
CA ARG A 426 10.46 -4.10 -8.85
C ARG A 426 10.09 -2.87 -9.68
N PHE A 427 8.97 -2.21 -9.37
CA PHE A 427 8.58 -0.95 -9.98
C PHE A 427 9.09 0.26 -9.20
N PHE A 428 9.38 0.09 -7.93
CA PHE A 428 9.93 1.12 -7.05
C PHE A 428 11.44 1.23 -7.21
#